data_ee4888f692a03273e4ad44ebce9bee5c
#
_entry.id   ee4888f692a03273e4ad44ebce9bee5c
#
_cell.length_a   1.000
_cell.length_b   1.000
_cell.length_c   1.000
_cell.angle_alpha   90.00
_cell.angle_beta   90.00
_cell.angle_gamma   90.00
#
_symmetry.space_group_name_H-M   'P 1'
#
loop_
_entity.id
_entity.type
_entity.pdbx_description
1 polymer ?
#
loop_
_entity_poly.entity_id
_entity_poly.type
_entity_poly.pdbx_seq_one_letter_code
_entity_poly.pdbx_strand_id
1 'polypeptide(L)'
;KGLGLNKSRICITGAASTPISTLEWFDRFNIKIYEAYGMSENSACSHGNYPENIKFGTVGKAMPNTEVKITSHGEIIMKNECIMEGYFKDKEKTNKVLKNGFLHTGDKGIIDKNGFLKITGRIKDIFKTSKGKYVSPNLIEMKLSKNKNIEQVCVVGENLTQPLALIILSEGIELKEEIKDNFKNLLKKINSELEKHEKVNKIILLKDNWTIENNILTPTMKIKRNIIEKKYKENYDKWVKDKNEIIFQ
;
A
#
# COMPACT_ATOMS: atom_id res chain seq x y z
N LYS A 1 -14.68 4.33 -26.91
CA LYS A 1 -15.27 5.69 -26.96
C LYS A 1 -15.93 6.08 -25.63
N GLY A 2 -16.68 5.17 -24.98
CA GLY A 2 -17.43 5.50 -23.76
C GLY A 2 -16.60 6.03 -22.59
N LEU A 3 -15.35 5.59 -22.44
CA LEU A 3 -14.41 6.06 -21.40
C LEU A 3 -13.55 7.25 -21.85
N GLY A 4 -13.72 7.79 -23.05
CA GLY A 4 -12.92 8.90 -23.56
C GLY A 4 -11.45 8.58 -23.87
N LEU A 5 -11.01 7.33 -23.72
CA LEU A 5 -9.60 6.93 -23.86
C LEU A 5 -9.14 6.70 -25.31
N ASN A 6 -10.02 6.80 -26.28
CA ASN A 6 -9.72 6.49 -27.70
C ASN A 6 -8.71 7.43 -28.36
N LYS A 7 -8.40 8.56 -27.75
CA LYS A 7 -7.36 9.51 -28.17
C LYS A 7 -6.21 9.64 -27.17
N SER A 8 -6.24 8.87 -26.09
CA SER A 8 -5.17 8.87 -25.10
C SER A 8 -3.89 8.30 -25.70
N ARG A 9 -2.79 9.03 -25.57
CA ARG A 9 -1.46 8.59 -26.00
C ARG A 9 -0.69 7.92 -24.88
N ILE A 10 -0.92 8.34 -23.65
CA ILE A 10 -0.27 7.81 -22.45
C ILE A 10 -1.31 7.74 -21.33
N CYS A 11 -1.38 6.62 -20.64
CA CYS A 11 -2.16 6.44 -19.42
C CYS A 11 -1.19 6.24 -18.26
N ILE A 12 -1.29 7.09 -17.23
CA ILE A 12 -0.42 7.04 -16.07
C ILE A 12 -1.28 6.83 -14.82
N THR A 13 -0.78 6.01 -13.91
CA THR A 13 -1.32 5.87 -12.55
C THR A 13 -0.22 6.17 -11.52
N GLY A 14 -0.60 6.73 -10.39
CA GLY A 14 0.33 7.09 -9.31
C GLY A 14 -0.42 7.40 -8.02
N ALA A 15 0.28 8.01 -7.06
CA ALA A 15 -0.24 8.35 -5.73
C ALA A 15 -0.56 7.15 -4.83
N ALA A 16 -1.03 6.03 -5.36
CA ALA A 16 -1.22 4.75 -4.65
C ALA A 16 -0.80 3.60 -5.57
N SER A 17 -0.44 2.47 -4.99
CA SER A 17 -0.10 1.27 -5.77
C SER A 17 -1.35 0.71 -6.46
N THR A 18 -1.23 0.42 -7.75
CA THR A 18 -2.29 -0.22 -8.53
C THR A 18 -2.09 -1.74 -8.52
N PRO A 19 -3.14 -2.55 -8.30
CA PRO A 19 -3.02 -4.00 -8.39
C PRO A 19 -2.46 -4.43 -9.76
N ILE A 20 -1.47 -5.32 -9.77
CA ILE A 20 -0.85 -5.81 -11.01
C ILE A 20 -1.90 -6.42 -11.94
N SER A 21 -2.88 -7.15 -11.38
CA SER A 21 -3.99 -7.73 -12.14
C SER A 21 -4.82 -6.70 -12.90
N THR A 22 -4.96 -5.49 -12.36
CA THR A 22 -5.63 -4.37 -13.05
C THR A 22 -4.79 -3.87 -14.22
N LEU A 23 -3.47 -3.70 -14.03
CA LEU A 23 -2.57 -3.28 -15.10
C LEU A 23 -2.53 -4.31 -16.24
N GLU A 24 -2.42 -5.60 -15.90
CA GLU A 24 -2.45 -6.72 -16.85
C GLU A 24 -3.80 -6.81 -17.57
N TRP A 25 -4.90 -6.50 -16.88
CA TRP A 25 -6.23 -6.49 -17.51
C TRP A 25 -6.33 -5.43 -18.60
N PHE A 26 -5.89 -4.21 -18.34
CA PHE A 26 -5.85 -3.13 -19.34
C PHE A 26 -4.86 -3.43 -20.47
N ASP A 27 -3.71 -4.02 -20.16
CA ASP A 27 -2.71 -4.39 -21.17
C ASP A 27 -3.23 -5.39 -22.21
N ARG A 28 -4.14 -6.31 -21.81
CA ARG A 28 -4.84 -7.23 -22.76
C ARG A 28 -5.66 -6.50 -23.82
N PHE A 29 -6.09 -5.26 -23.55
CA PHE A 29 -6.77 -4.39 -24.50
C PHE A 29 -5.83 -3.42 -25.21
N ASN A 30 -4.52 -3.66 -25.10
CA ASN A 30 -3.46 -2.78 -25.62
C ASN A 30 -3.51 -1.35 -25.04
N ILE A 31 -4.02 -1.23 -23.81
CA ILE A 31 -4.01 0.01 -23.02
C ILE A 31 -2.96 -0.14 -21.93
N LYS A 32 -1.75 0.38 -22.22
CA LYS A 32 -0.65 0.36 -21.23
C LYS A 32 -0.82 1.47 -20.23
N ILE A 33 -0.90 1.09 -18.94
CA ILE A 33 -0.93 2.04 -17.82
C ILE A 33 0.43 2.01 -17.15
N TYR A 34 1.08 3.17 -17.11
CA TYR A 34 2.42 3.34 -16.56
C TYR A 34 2.33 3.78 -15.10
N GLU A 35 2.86 2.99 -14.19
CA GLU A 35 2.94 3.40 -12.79
C GLU A 35 4.06 4.43 -12.62
N ALA A 36 3.77 5.50 -11.87
CA ALA A 36 4.72 6.53 -11.49
C ALA A 36 4.73 6.72 -9.96
N TYR A 37 5.87 7.13 -9.43
CA TYR A 37 6.06 7.41 -8.02
C TYR A 37 6.65 8.79 -7.82
N GLY A 38 6.08 9.48 -6.88
CA GLY A 38 6.54 10.77 -6.39
C GLY A 38 5.62 11.25 -5.26
N MET A 39 5.97 12.40 -4.73
CA MET A 39 5.25 13.06 -3.64
C MET A 39 5.28 14.58 -3.85
N SER A 40 4.48 15.32 -3.09
CA SER A 40 4.45 16.77 -3.17
C SER A 40 5.84 17.40 -2.92
N GLU A 41 6.59 16.78 -2.02
CA GLU A 41 7.94 17.21 -1.61
C GLU A 41 8.99 17.13 -2.73
N ASN A 42 8.71 16.42 -3.82
CA ASN A 42 9.57 16.35 -4.99
C ASN A 42 8.82 16.63 -6.31
N SER A 43 7.69 17.36 -6.25
CA SER A 43 6.87 17.72 -7.41
C SER A 43 6.45 16.51 -8.25
N ALA A 44 6.24 15.34 -7.59
CA ALA A 44 5.98 14.03 -8.19
C ALA A 44 7.11 13.52 -9.15
N CYS A 45 8.28 14.15 -9.15
CA CYS A 45 9.41 13.81 -10.01
C CYS A 45 10.36 12.83 -9.32
N SER A 46 10.06 11.54 -9.37
CA SER A 46 10.91 10.50 -8.79
C SER A 46 11.16 9.35 -9.75
N HIS A 47 10.18 8.50 -9.96
CA HIS A 47 10.28 7.30 -10.80
C HIS A 47 9.08 7.18 -11.73
N GLY A 48 9.27 6.52 -12.86
CA GLY A 48 8.20 6.21 -13.79
C GLY A 48 8.51 4.99 -14.65
N ASN A 49 7.46 4.27 -15.01
CA ASN A 49 7.49 3.35 -16.14
C ASN A 49 7.30 4.18 -17.42
N TYR A 50 7.95 3.78 -18.49
CA TYR A 50 7.90 4.42 -19.81
C TYR A 50 7.68 3.34 -20.88
N PRO A 51 7.25 3.71 -22.09
CA PRO A 51 7.02 2.75 -23.17
C PRO A 51 8.16 1.76 -23.42
N GLU A 52 9.39 2.21 -23.33
CA GLU A 52 10.60 1.40 -23.56
C GLU A 52 11.07 0.63 -22.31
N ASN A 53 10.55 0.97 -21.15
CA ASN A 53 10.99 0.48 -19.84
C ASN A 53 9.81 0.27 -18.90
N ILE A 54 8.92 -0.68 -19.20
CA ILE A 54 7.79 -1.02 -18.34
C ILE A 54 8.07 -2.32 -17.59
N LYS A 55 7.77 -2.32 -16.29
CA LYS A 55 7.78 -3.50 -15.42
C LYS A 55 6.66 -3.41 -14.39
N PHE A 56 5.58 -4.15 -14.62
CA PHE A 56 4.44 -4.18 -13.71
C PHE A 56 4.85 -4.60 -12.30
N GLY A 57 4.23 -3.97 -11.30
CA GLY A 57 4.55 -4.16 -9.88
C GLY A 57 5.81 -3.43 -9.43
N THR A 58 6.32 -2.53 -10.27
CA THR A 58 7.35 -1.54 -9.94
C THR A 58 6.88 -0.16 -10.34
N VAL A 59 7.41 0.87 -9.70
CA VAL A 59 7.15 2.26 -10.08
C VAL A 59 8.12 2.78 -11.15
N GLY A 60 8.77 1.86 -11.86
CA GLY A 60 9.68 2.19 -12.95
C GLY A 60 11.09 2.54 -12.49
N LYS A 61 11.79 3.26 -13.36
CA LYS A 61 13.17 3.75 -13.13
C LYS A 61 13.16 5.20 -12.67
N ALA A 62 14.26 5.60 -12.05
CA ALA A 62 14.48 6.99 -11.67
C ALA A 62 14.36 7.92 -12.89
N MET A 63 13.71 9.05 -12.70
CA MET A 63 13.63 10.10 -13.71
C MET A 63 15.02 10.71 -13.98
N PRO A 64 15.26 11.31 -15.15
CA PRO A 64 16.54 11.96 -15.44
C PRO A 64 16.98 12.91 -14.31
N ASN A 65 18.27 12.98 -14.06
CA ASN A 65 18.89 13.82 -13.04
C ASN A 65 18.39 13.55 -11.59
N THR A 66 17.84 12.36 -11.34
CA THR A 66 17.42 11.93 -10.00
C THR A 66 18.40 10.92 -9.44
N GLU A 67 19.14 11.29 -8.39
CA GLU A 67 19.95 10.39 -7.60
C GLU A 67 19.07 9.70 -6.57
N VAL A 68 19.10 8.36 -6.53
CA VAL A 68 18.29 7.56 -5.61
C VAL A 68 19.19 6.59 -4.86
N LYS A 69 18.96 6.47 -3.57
CA LYS A 69 19.64 5.50 -2.70
C LYS A 69 18.64 4.78 -1.82
N ILE A 70 18.97 3.55 -1.47
CA ILE A 70 18.27 2.79 -0.43
C ILE A 70 19.17 2.76 0.79
N THR A 71 18.68 3.27 1.91
CA THR A 71 19.44 3.25 3.17
C THR A 71 19.58 1.83 3.72
N SER A 72 20.46 1.63 4.71
CA SER A 72 20.61 0.35 5.43
C SER A 72 19.31 -0.17 6.04
N HIS A 73 18.35 0.70 6.32
CA HIS A 73 17.02 0.34 6.86
C HIS A 73 15.95 0.19 5.76
N GLY A 74 16.36 0.26 4.49
CA GLY A 74 15.48 0.09 3.34
C GLY A 74 14.69 1.35 2.96
N GLU A 75 14.98 2.53 3.55
CA GLU A 75 14.33 3.79 3.17
C GLU A 75 14.81 4.26 1.81
N ILE A 76 13.88 4.71 0.98
CA ILE A 76 14.17 5.40 -0.27
C ILE A 76 14.53 6.85 0.04
N ILE A 77 15.73 7.25 -0.31
CA ILE A 77 16.14 8.65 -0.27
C ILE A 77 16.51 9.12 -1.67
N MET A 78 16.25 10.38 -1.97
CA MET A 78 16.49 10.92 -3.31
C MET A 78 16.93 12.35 -3.30
N LYS A 79 17.59 12.76 -4.40
CA LYS A 79 18.04 14.10 -4.64
C LYS A 79 17.83 14.46 -6.12
N ASN A 80 17.16 15.57 -6.39
CA ASN A 80 17.04 16.20 -7.70
C ASN A 80 16.67 17.69 -7.54
N GLU A 81 16.53 18.40 -8.65
CA GLU A 81 16.20 19.83 -8.64
C GLU A 81 14.71 20.11 -8.33
N CYS A 82 13.85 19.06 -8.33
CA CYS A 82 12.42 19.20 -8.06
C CYS A 82 12.07 19.08 -6.58
N ILE A 83 13.05 18.90 -5.69
CA ILE A 83 12.82 18.80 -4.25
C ILE A 83 12.44 20.16 -3.67
N MET A 84 11.42 20.17 -2.83
CA MET A 84 10.97 21.36 -2.11
C MET A 84 12.09 22.02 -1.31
N GLU A 85 12.02 23.31 -1.12
CA GLU A 85 12.89 24.03 -0.17
C GLU A 85 12.58 23.68 1.29
N GLY A 86 11.32 23.36 1.59
CA GLY A 86 10.87 22.96 2.91
C GLY A 86 9.39 23.14 3.13
N TYR A 87 8.92 22.75 4.32
CA TYR A 87 7.55 22.98 4.76
C TYR A 87 7.38 24.43 5.25
N PHE A 88 6.30 25.07 4.81
CA PHE A 88 6.02 26.46 5.17
C PHE A 88 5.95 26.65 6.69
N LYS A 89 6.78 27.54 7.22
CA LYS A 89 6.90 27.86 8.66
C LYS A 89 7.15 26.65 9.59
N ASP A 90 7.63 25.51 9.07
CA ASP A 90 7.91 24.30 9.84
C ASP A 90 9.33 23.80 9.55
N LYS A 91 10.30 24.52 10.10
CA LYS A 91 11.73 24.22 9.94
C LYS A 91 12.10 22.87 10.60
N GLU A 92 11.45 22.54 11.71
CA GLU A 92 11.70 21.28 12.41
C GLU A 92 11.31 20.08 11.55
N LYS A 93 10.12 20.10 10.96
CA LYS A 93 9.67 19.05 10.05
C LYS A 93 10.52 19.01 8.77
N THR A 94 10.91 20.17 8.24
CA THR A 94 11.82 20.25 7.09
C THR A 94 13.14 19.53 7.38
N ASN A 95 13.78 19.84 8.48
CA ASN A 95 15.06 19.23 8.86
C ASN A 95 14.95 17.72 9.15
N LYS A 96 13.76 17.21 9.49
CA LYS A 96 13.51 15.76 9.64
C LYS A 96 13.51 15.01 8.33
N VAL A 97 13.12 15.66 7.22
CA VAL A 97 12.99 15.01 5.92
C VAL A 97 14.08 15.41 4.92
N LEU A 98 14.63 16.60 5.03
CA LEU A 98 15.76 17.04 4.19
C LEU A 98 17.06 16.91 4.98
N LYS A 99 17.91 15.94 4.63
CA LYS A 99 19.18 15.65 5.33
C LYS A 99 20.28 15.41 4.32
N ASN A 100 21.41 16.08 4.52
CA ASN A 100 22.60 15.94 3.66
C ASN A 100 22.32 16.07 2.15
N GLY A 101 21.37 16.95 1.81
CA GLY A 101 20.96 17.20 0.42
C GLY A 101 20.03 16.14 -0.17
N PHE A 102 19.56 15.18 0.63
CA PHE A 102 18.59 14.16 0.21
C PHE A 102 17.24 14.38 0.88
N LEU A 103 16.18 14.12 0.13
CA LEU A 103 14.82 13.95 0.65
C LEU A 103 14.68 12.53 1.20
N HIS A 104 14.39 12.39 2.48
CA HIS A 104 13.97 11.16 3.14
C HIS A 104 12.48 10.97 2.94
N THR A 105 12.10 10.01 2.09
CA THR A 105 10.70 9.86 1.65
C THR A 105 9.78 9.25 2.69
N GLY A 106 10.35 8.52 3.65
CA GLY A 106 9.60 7.69 4.59
C GLY A 106 9.00 6.43 3.96
N ASP A 107 9.24 6.20 2.67
CA ASP A 107 8.84 4.98 1.97
C ASP A 107 10.01 3.99 1.94
N LYS A 108 9.72 2.70 2.02
CA LYS A 108 10.69 1.60 1.85
C LYS A 108 10.60 1.02 0.45
N GLY A 109 11.75 0.63 -0.06
CA GLY A 109 11.81 0.01 -1.38
C GLY A 109 13.09 -0.77 -1.62
N ILE A 110 13.10 -1.45 -2.75
CA ILE A 110 14.24 -2.16 -3.30
C ILE A 110 14.41 -1.77 -4.76
N ILE A 111 15.64 -1.59 -5.19
CA ILE A 111 15.99 -1.36 -6.59
C ILE A 111 16.59 -2.67 -7.13
N ASP A 112 16.04 -3.16 -8.23
CA ASP A 112 16.55 -4.36 -8.86
C ASP A 112 17.81 -4.05 -9.71
N LYS A 113 18.47 -5.13 -10.19
CA LYS A 113 19.68 -5.01 -11.02
C LYS A 113 19.49 -4.22 -12.32
N ASN A 114 18.27 -4.02 -12.77
CA ASN A 114 17.93 -3.26 -13.97
C ASN A 114 17.50 -1.82 -13.65
N GLY A 115 17.56 -1.40 -12.37
CA GLY A 115 17.22 -0.05 -11.90
C GLY A 115 15.73 0.20 -11.65
N PHE A 116 14.88 -0.84 -11.66
CA PHE A 116 13.47 -0.68 -11.33
C PHE A 116 13.25 -0.63 -9.84
N LEU A 117 12.55 0.41 -9.37
CA LEU A 117 12.17 0.58 -7.97
C LEU A 117 10.85 -0.14 -7.68
N LYS A 118 10.87 -1.00 -6.66
CA LYS A 118 9.67 -1.58 -6.06
C LYS A 118 9.47 -1.01 -4.67
N ILE A 119 8.34 -0.36 -4.42
CA ILE A 119 7.96 0.11 -3.09
C ILE A 119 7.47 -1.08 -2.27
N THR A 120 7.97 -1.22 -1.04
CA THR A 120 7.66 -2.34 -0.15
C THR A 120 6.85 -1.91 1.06
N GLY A 121 6.64 -0.60 1.26
CA GLY A 121 5.82 -0.08 2.34
C GLY A 121 6.23 1.31 2.78
N ARG A 122 5.66 1.75 3.91
CA ARG A 122 6.04 3.00 4.58
C ARG A 122 6.67 2.70 5.93
N ILE A 123 7.71 3.44 6.28
CA ILE A 123 8.40 3.30 7.57
C ILE A 123 7.43 3.52 8.74
N LYS A 124 6.56 4.51 8.63
CA LYS A 124 5.56 4.84 9.67
C LYS A 124 4.44 3.82 9.82
N ASP A 125 4.19 3.02 8.78
CA ASP A 125 3.13 2.01 8.79
C ASP A 125 3.62 0.66 9.31
N ILE A 126 4.94 0.48 9.40
CA ILE A 126 5.53 -0.74 9.96
C ILE A 126 5.25 -0.75 11.46
N PHE A 127 4.63 -1.82 11.91
CA PHE A 127 4.38 -2.01 13.34
C PHE A 127 5.17 -3.19 13.90
N LYS A 128 5.34 -3.18 15.23
CA LYS A 128 6.05 -4.22 15.96
C LYS A 128 5.07 -5.17 16.63
N THR A 129 5.25 -6.47 16.41
CA THR A 129 4.47 -7.49 17.11
C THR A 129 4.87 -7.58 18.58
N SER A 130 4.04 -8.24 19.42
CA SER A 130 4.37 -8.51 20.84
C SER A 130 5.65 -9.33 21.01
N LYS A 131 6.08 -10.05 19.97
CA LYS A 131 7.35 -10.82 19.94
C LYS A 131 8.54 -10.02 19.42
N GLY A 132 8.39 -8.71 19.24
CA GLY A 132 9.46 -7.84 18.81
C GLY A 132 9.81 -7.88 17.33
N LYS A 133 9.01 -8.57 16.49
CA LYS A 133 9.22 -8.65 15.05
C LYS A 133 8.47 -7.54 14.32
N TYR A 134 9.07 -7.02 13.26
CA TYR A 134 8.47 -5.96 12.44
C TYR A 134 7.63 -6.55 11.32
N VAL A 135 6.44 -5.99 11.09
CA VAL A 135 5.52 -6.35 10.02
C VAL A 135 5.32 -5.16 9.10
N SER A 136 5.44 -5.39 7.79
CA SER A 136 5.12 -4.41 6.75
C SER A 136 3.71 -4.67 6.21
N PRO A 137 2.68 -3.96 6.69
CA PRO A 137 1.29 -4.26 6.35
C PRO A 137 0.99 -4.14 4.86
N ASN A 138 1.62 -3.20 4.17
CA ASN A 138 1.36 -2.94 2.75
C ASN A 138 1.61 -4.17 1.86
N LEU A 139 2.64 -4.98 2.16
CA LEU A 139 2.92 -6.19 1.39
C LEU A 139 1.81 -7.23 1.52
N ILE A 140 1.24 -7.34 2.71
CA ILE A 140 0.12 -8.25 3.00
C ILE A 140 -1.15 -7.72 2.33
N GLU A 141 -1.42 -6.41 2.46
CA GLU A 141 -2.55 -5.73 1.84
C GLU A 141 -2.55 -5.87 0.32
N MET A 142 -1.40 -5.70 -0.33
CA MET A 142 -1.25 -5.92 -1.78
C MET A 142 -1.60 -7.35 -2.22
N LYS A 143 -1.30 -8.36 -1.37
CA LYS A 143 -1.67 -9.75 -1.66
C LYS A 143 -3.18 -9.97 -1.50
N LEU A 144 -3.77 -9.41 -0.44
CA LEU A 144 -5.21 -9.47 -0.15
C LEU A 144 -6.04 -8.78 -1.24
N SER A 145 -5.64 -7.58 -1.66
CA SER A 145 -6.34 -6.77 -2.67
C SER A 145 -6.43 -7.41 -4.06
N LYS A 146 -5.74 -8.53 -4.30
CA LYS A 146 -5.93 -9.31 -5.54
C LYS A 146 -7.26 -10.06 -5.58
N ASN A 147 -7.93 -10.20 -4.45
CA ASN A 147 -9.26 -10.84 -4.39
C ASN A 147 -10.32 -9.81 -4.78
N LYS A 148 -11.09 -10.11 -5.84
CA LYS A 148 -12.13 -9.24 -6.39
C LYS A 148 -13.28 -8.90 -5.43
N ASN A 149 -13.43 -9.66 -4.35
CA ASN A 149 -14.44 -9.43 -3.33
C ASN A 149 -14.00 -8.40 -2.27
N ILE A 150 -12.77 -7.89 -2.36
CA ILE A 150 -12.20 -6.91 -1.43
C ILE A 150 -12.19 -5.54 -2.10
N GLU A 151 -12.92 -4.60 -1.53
CA GLU A 151 -12.87 -3.19 -1.92
C GLU A 151 -11.75 -2.46 -1.20
N GLN A 152 -11.67 -2.62 0.13
CA GLN A 152 -10.66 -1.98 0.95
C GLN A 152 -10.11 -2.95 1.98
N VAL A 153 -8.82 -2.83 2.28
CA VAL A 153 -8.16 -3.67 3.28
C VAL A 153 -7.15 -2.86 4.08
N CYS A 154 -7.13 -3.08 5.38
CA CYS A 154 -6.13 -2.53 6.29
C CYS A 154 -5.62 -3.64 7.21
N VAL A 155 -4.33 -3.90 7.16
CA VAL A 155 -3.67 -4.86 8.05
C VAL A 155 -3.16 -4.12 9.28
N VAL A 156 -3.60 -4.55 10.45
CA VAL A 156 -3.30 -3.96 11.76
C VAL A 156 -2.76 -5.02 12.71
N GLY A 157 -2.26 -4.64 13.87
CA GLY A 157 -1.82 -5.63 14.86
C GLY A 157 -0.59 -5.22 15.64
N GLU A 158 -0.40 -3.91 15.87
CA GLU A 158 0.63 -3.44 16.79
C GLU A 158 0.46 -4.10 18.17
N ASN A 159 1.54 -4.67 18.69
CA ASN A 159 1.59 -5.41 19.95
C ASN A 159 0.77 -6.72 19.99
N LEU A 160 0.17 -7.16 18.89
CA LEU A 160 -0.37 -8.51 18.77
C LEU A 160 0.72 -9.52 18.40
N THR A 161 0.46 -10.80 18.63
CA THR A 161 1.39 -11.89 18.23
C THR A 161 1.49 -12.05 16.71
N GLN A 162 0.40 -11.76 16.01
CA GLN A 162 0.25 -11.82 14.56
C GLN A 162 -0.74 -10.75 14.08
N PRO A 163 -0.62 -10.28 12.83
CA PRO A 163 -1.52 -9.27 12.28
C PRO A 163 -2.97 -9.75 12.14
N LEU A 164 -3.88 -8.78 12.07
CA LEU A 164 -5.28 -8.94 11.68
C LEU A 164 -5.50 -8.20 10.36
N ALA A 165 -6.37 -8.74 9.49
CA ALA A 165 -6.80 -8.07 8.27
C ALA A 165 -8.24 -7.58 8.41
N LEU A 166 -8.44 -6.27 8.41
CA LEU A 166 -9.74 -5.62 8.39
C LEU A 166 -10.13 -5.38 6.93
N ILE A 167 -11.30 -5.86 6.51
CA ILE A 167 -11.71 -5.86 5.11
C ILE A 167 -13.11 -5.28 4.96
N ILE A 168 -13.25 -4.38 3.99
CA ILE A 168 -14.53 -3.95 3.43
C ILE A 168 -14.76 -4.75 2.14
N LEU A 169 -15.92 -5.35 2.04
CA LEU A 169 -16.31 -6.11 0.84
C LEU A 169 -16.68 -5.19 -0.32
N SER A 170 -16.44 -5.65 -1.53
CA SER A 170 -16.88 -4.95 -2.74
C SER A 170 -18.42 -4.86 -2.80
N GLU A 171 -18.92 -3.80 -3.42
CA GLU A 171 -20.35 -3.57 -3.57
C GLU A 171 -21.08 -4.77 -4.18
N GLY A 172 -22.25 -5.09 -3.64
CA GLY A 172 -23.07 -6.25 -4.08
C GLY A 172 -22.62 -7.60 -3.51
N ILE A 173 -21.55 -7.66 -2.71
CA ILE A 173 -21.14 -8.89 -2.04
C ILE A 173 -21.82 -8.99 -0.67
N GLU A 174 -22.64 -10.00 -0.49
CA GLU A 174 -23.32 -10.26 0.77
C GLU A 174 -22.49 -11.16 1.71
N LEU A 175 -22.63 -10.92 3.01
CA LEU A 175 -21.99 -11.70 4.07
C LEU A 175 -22.71 -13.06 4.25
N LYS A 176 -22.39 -14.02 3.39
CA LYS A 176 -22.91 -15.40 3.44
C LYS A 176 -21.81 -16.40 3.80
N GLU A 177 -22.17 -17.62 4.20
CA GLU A 177 -21.20 -18.68 4.54
C GLU A 177 -20.22 -18.99 3.39
N GLU A 178 -20.69 -18.96 2.15
CA GLU A 178 -19.83 -19.14 0.95
C GLU A 178 -18.67 -18.14 0.89
N ILE A 179 -18.91 -16.91 1.32
CA ILE A 179 -17.87 -15.87 1.42
C ILE A 179 -16.85 -16.25 2.49
N LYS A 180 -17.26 -16.82 3.63
CA LYS A 180 -16.32 -17.26 4.66
C LYS A 180 -15.35 -18.30 4.12
N ASP A 181 -15.82 -19.28 3.35
CA ASP A 181 -14.96 -20.33 2.80
C ASP A 181 -14.00 -19.78 1.75
N ASN A 182 -14.45 -18.82 0.93
CA ASN A 182 -13.56 -18.08 0.03
C ASN A 182 -12.44 -17.39 0.80
N PHE A 183 -12.76 -16.67 1.87
CA PHE A 183 -11.76 -15.95 2.69
C PHE A 183 -10.88 -16.90 3.52
N LYS A 184 -11.36 -18.06 3.97
CA LYS A 184 -10.51 -19.09 4.60
C LYS A 184 -9.47 -19.60 3.61
N ASN A 185 -9.86 -19.89 2.38
CA ASN A 185 -8.94 -20.34 1.35
C ASN A 185 -7.92 -19.25 0.98
N LEU A 186 -8.39 -17.99 0.88
CA LEU A 186 -7.51 -16.83 0.68
C LEU A 186 -6.49 -16.69 1.81
N LEU A 187 -6.95 -16.79 3.07
CA LEU A 187 -6.09 -16.70 4.26
C LEU A 187 -5.00 -17.78 4.25
N LYS A 188 -5.38 -19.03 3.99
CA LYS A 188 -4.42 -20.15 3.87
C LYS A 188 -3.39 -19.89 2.78
N LYS A 189 -3.85 -19.48 1.59
CA LYS A 189 -2.98 -19.19 0.45
C LYS A 189 -1.98 -18.09 0.78
N ILE A 190 -2.43 -16.97 1.33
CA ILE A 190 -1.55 -15.84 1.66
C ILE A 190 -0.57 -16.22 2.76
N ASN A 191 -1.05 -16.89 3.81
CA ASN A 191 -0.20 -17.32 4.92
C ASN A 191 0.87 -18.35 4.52
N SER A 192 0.69 -19.08 3.42
CA SER A 192 1.73 -19.99 2.89
C SER A 192 2.92 -19.24 2.28
N GLU A 193 2.72 -17.98 1.90
CA GLU A 193 3.75 -17.12 1.29
C GLU A 193 4.37 -16.11 2.26
N LEU A 194 3.94 -16.10 3.53
CA LEU A 194 4.36 -15.14 4.54
C LEU A 194 5.24 -15.80 5.61
N GLU A 195 6.17 -15.03 6.16
CA GLU A 195 6.95 -15.44 7.33
C GLU A 195 6.04 -15.62 8.55
N LYS A 196 6.47 -16.46 9.50
CA LYS A 196 5.66 -16.85 10.66
C LYS A 196 5.06 -15.67 11.43
N HIS A 197 5.80 -14.57 11.55
CA HIS A 197 5.37 -13.38 12.28
C HIS A 197 4.47 -12.43 11.45
N GLU A 198 4.48 -12.57 10.12
CA GLU A 198 3.66 -11.79 9.17
C GLU A 198 2.32 -12.46 8.87
N LYS A 199 2.18 -13.77 9.22
CA LYS A 199 0.94 -14.51 8.97
C LYS A 199 -0.24 -13.82 9.62
N VAL A 200 -1.27 -13.59 8.82
CA VAL A 200 -2.52 -12.99 9.27
C VAL A 200 -3.25 -14.01 10.15
N ASN A 201 -3.56 -13.61 11.38
CA ASN A 201 -4.25 -14.46 12.34
C ASN A 201 -5.73 -14.62 11.99
N LYS A 202 -6.40 -13.50 11.71
CA LYS A 202 -7.83 -13.42 11.43
C LYS A 202 -8.11 -12.45 10.29
N ILE A 203 -9.19 -12.71 9.55
CA ILE A 203 -9.82 -11.75 8.66
C ILE A 203 -11.12 -11.29 9.29
N ILE A 204 -11.29 -9.98 9.42
CA ILE A 204 -12.49 -9.34 9.95
C ILE A 204 -13.20 -8.65 8.80
N LEU A 205 -14.36 -9.17 8.43
CA LEU A 205 -15.23 -8.59 7.41
C LEU A 205 -16.15 -7.59 8.08
N LEU A 206 -15.92 -6.31 7.81
CA LEU A 206 -16.62 -5.19 8.44
C LEU A 206 -17.83 -4.80 7.61
N LYS A 207 -18.91 -4.41 8.28
CA LYS A 207 -20.09 -3.78 7.66
C LYS A 207 -19.92 -2.28 7.48
N ASP A 208 -18.94 -1.70 8.16
CA ASP A 208 -18.64 -0.28 8.07
C ASP A 208 -18.17 0.10 6.66
N ASN A 209 -18.51 1.31 6.23
CA ASN A 209 -17.90 1.92 5.06
C ASN A 209 -16.76 2.84 5.50
N TRP A 210 -15.62 2.74 4.82
CA TRP A 210 -14.52 3.67 5.00
C TRP A 210 -14.60 4.75 3.92
N THR A 211 -14.82 5.98 4.36
CA THR A 211 -15.07 7.12 3.47
C THR A 211 -14.24 8.34 3.85
N ILE A 212 -14.28 9.37 3.01
CA ILE A 212 -13.66 10.67 3.31
C ILE A 212 -14.45 11.37 4.42
N GLU A 213 -15.79 11.26 4.39
CA GLU A 213 -16.71 11.94 5.31
C GLU A 213 -16.51 11.46 6.76
N ASN A 214 -16.26 10.17 6.96
CA ASN A 214 -15.95 9.63 8.31
C ASN A 214 -14.47 9.75 8.68
N ASN A 215 -13.70 10.48 7.87
CA ASN A 215 -12.29 10.78 8.09
C ASN A 215 -11.35 9.54 8.07
N ILE A 216 -11.82 8.37 7.65
CA ILE A 216 -10.98 7.17 7.52
C ILE A 216 -10.14 7.22 6.26
N LEU A 217 -10.65 7.83 5.19
CA LEU A 217 -9.91 8.05 3.97
C LEU A 217 -9.39 9.50 3.86
N THR A 218 -8.29 9.67 3.12
CA THR A 218 -7.85 10.98 2.65
C THR A 218 -8.71 11.42 1.47
N PRO A 219 -8.68 12.73 1.06
CA PRO A 219 -9.32 13.17 -0.19
C PRO A 219 -8.85 12.41 -1.45
N THR A 220 -7.67 11.79 -1.39
CA THR A 220 -7.12 10.93 -2.46
C THR A 220 -7.42 9.44 -2.23
N MET A 221 -8.45 9.11 -1.43
CA MET A 221 -8.93 7.76 -1.14
C MET A 221 -7.90 6.83 -0.46
N LYS A 222 -6.87 7.38 0.18
CA LYS A 222 -5.89 6.59 0.95
C LYS A 222 -6.40 6.34 2.37
N ILE A 223 -6.24 5.11 2.84
CA ILE A 223 -6.60 4.71 4.20
C ILE A 223 -5.67 5.38 5.22
N LYS A 224 -6.26 6.01 6.23
CA LYS A 224 -5.58 6.55 7.40
C LYS A 224 -5.49 5.47 8.47
N ARG A 225 -4.44 4.65 8.43
CA ARG A 225 -4.23 3.49 9.32
C ARG A 225 -4.38 3.85 10.79
N ASN A 226 -3.80 4.98 11.22
CA ASN A 226 -3.89 5.45 12.60
C ASN A 226 -5.33 5.70 13.07
N ILE A 227 -6.23 6.11 12.17
CA ILE A 227 -7.65 6.30 12.49
C ILE A 227 -8.33 4.94 12.63
N ILE A 228 -8.04 3.99 11.73
CA ILE A 228 -8.55 2.62 11.80
C ILE A 228 -8.09 1.95 13.09
N GLU A 229 -6.81 2.02 13.43
CA GLU A 229 -6.30 1.44 14.67
C GLU A 229 -6.99 2.04 15.89
N LYS A 230 -7.11 3.37 15.96
CA LYS A 230 -7.83 4.03 17.05
C LYS A 230 -9.29 3.57 17.15
N LYS A 231 -9.98 3.39 16.02
CA LYS A 231 -11.40 3.00 15.97
C LYS A 231 -11.63 1.57 16.44
N TYR A 232 -10.74 0.63 16.05
CA TYR A 232 -11.00 -0.80 16.24
C TYR A 232 -10.11 -1.47 17.29
N LYS A 233 -9.15 -0.78 17.87
CA LYS A 233 -8.15 -1.35 18.80
C LYS A 233 -8.79 -2.09 19.99
N GLU A 234 -9.89 -1.57 20.52
CA GLU A 234 -10.62 -2.18 21.64
C GLU A 234 -11.20 -3.58 21.31
N ASN A 235 -11.41 -3.86 20.03
CA ASN A 235 -11.94 -5.15 19.58
C ASN A 235 -10.86 -6.21 19.35
N TYR A 236 -9.57 -5.84 19.30
CA TYR A 236 -8.50 -6.75 18.90
C TYR A 236 -8.41 -7.99 19.79
N ASP A 237 -8.48 -7.83 21.10
CA ASP A 237 -8.43 -8.96 22.04
C ASP A 237 -9.61 -9.91 21.87
N LYS A 238 -10.80 -9.37 21.62
CA LYS A 238 -12.00 -10.17 21.33
C LYS A 238 -11.81 -10.97 20.05
N TRP A 239 -11.35 -10.33 18.98
CA TRP A 239 -11.16 -10.98 17.68
C TRP A 239 -10.05 -12.04 17.72
N VAL A 240 -8.94 -11.79 18.41
CA VAL A 240 -7.86 -12.76 18.55
C VAL A 240 -8.30 -14.01 19.30
N LYS A 241 -9.18 -13.87 20.31
CA LYS A 241 -9.72 -14.99 21.12
C LYS A 241 -10.86 -15.74 20.43
N ASP A 242 -11.46 -15.21 19.38
CA ASP A 242 -12.53 -15.89 18.64
C ASP A 242 -12.01 -17.20 18.05
N LYS A 243 -12.86 -18.23 18.01
CA LYS A 243 -12.50 -19.54 17.44
C LYS A 243 -12.47 -19.53 15.90
N ASN A 244 -13.20 -18.61 15.27
CA ASN A 244 -13.28 -18.50 13.83
C ASN A 244 -12.09 -17.72 13.26
N GLU A 245 -11.58 -18.17 12.12
CA GLU A 245 -10.54 -17.44 11.35
C GLU A 245 -11.13 -16.24 10.59
N ILE A 246 -12.41 -16.32 10.21
CA ILE A 246 -13.15 -15.27 9.49
C ILE A 246 -14.28 -14.80 10.40
N ILE A 247 -14.29 -13.51 10.72
CA ILE A 247 -15.23 -12.88 11.65
C ILE A 247 -16.07 -11.86 10.87
N PHE A 248 -17.38 -11.88 11.09
CA PHE A 248 -18.31 -10.85 10.63
C PHE A 248 -18.55 -9.85 11.76
N GLN A 249 -18.34 -8.56 11.48
CA GLN A 249 -18.44 -7.49 12.47
C GLN A 249 -19.38 -6.40 11.97
#